data_af0580754f4a91d74ccfd282b8ab6bea
#
_entry.id   af0580754f4a91d74ccfd282b8ab6bea
#
_cell.length_a   1.000
_cell.length_b   1.000
_cell.length_c   1.000
_cell.angle_alpha   90.00
_cell.angle_beta   90.00
_cell.angle_gamma   90.00
#
_symmetry.space_group_name_H-M   'P 1'
#
loop_
_entity.id
_entity.type
_entity.pdbx_description
1 polymer ?
#
loop_
_entity_poly.entity_id
_entity_poly.type
_entity_poly.pdbx_seq_one_letter_code
_entity_poly.pdbx_strand_id
1 'polypeptide(L)'
;PLVRSVLFGMPVLYPNAIAMAFEMGTYGLVAGWLYSHAKWQRTKERYEEPGGNVDYKRFEQEVLVPLKKCETVFYRPYYPPKWSFLETAEIAPCRVNIVEGTSSCHERLEAYYDLKVFLTIDPIEQIQRIEKRNGSEKAVEFQKKWIPLEELYFEKCRTRSRCDICFTMCDEM
;
A
#
# COMPACT_ATOMS: atom_id res chain seq x y z
N PRO A 1 -6.77 -22.47 30.45
CA PRO A 1 -7.48 -22.94 31.65
C PRO A 1 -7.15 -24.38 32.03
N LEU A 2 -7.20 -25.35 31.09
CA LEU A 2 -6.90 -26.77 31.39
C LEU A 2 -5.51 -26.98 31.96
N VAL A 3 -4.48 -26.42 31.33
CA VAL A 3 -3.08 -26.55 31.84
C VAL A 3 -2.96 -25.96 33.24
N ARG A 4 -3.54 -24.79 33.48
CA ARG A 4 -3.52 -24.16 34.81
C ARG A 4 -4.27 -24.98 35.82
N SER A 5 -5.40 -25.58 35.46
CA SER A 5 -6.18 -26.46 36.35
C SER A 5 -5.40 -27.71 36.74
N VAL A 6 -4.68 -28.33 35.80
CA VAL A 6 -3.85 -29.51 36.03
C VAL A 6 -2.62 -29.18 36.93
N LEU A 7 -1.97 -28.04 36.69
CA LEU A 7 -0.74 -27.68 37.42
C LEU A 7 -1.00 -27.03 38.78
N PHE A 8 -2.07 -26.25 38.90
CA PHE A 8 -2.34 -25.38 40.06
C PHE A 8 -3.66 -25.67 40.77
N GLY A 9 -4.45 -26.62 40.25
CA GLY A 9 -5.75 -26.97 40.85
C GLY A 9 -6.84 -25.88 40.76
N MET A 10 -6.60 -24.81 40.00
CA MET A 10 -7.57 -23.72 39.88
C MET A 10 -7.64 -23.21 38.43
N PRO A 11 -8.84 -23.09 37.83
CA PRO A 11 -10.14 -23.54 38.33
C PRO A 11 -10.25 -25.06 38.38
N VAL A 12 -11.24 -25.58 39.10
CA VAL A 12 -11.50 -27.02 39.19
C VAL A 12 -11.63 -27.62 37.79
N LEU A 13 -10.99 -28.79 37.55
CA LEU A 13 -10.90 -29.36 36.19
C LEU A 13 -12.26 -29.62 35.56
N TYR A 14 -13.20 -30.10 36.33
CA TYR A 14 -14.58 -30.35 35.84
C TYR A 14 -15.62 -29.80 36.86
N PRO A 15 -16.67 -29.13 36.37
CA PRO A 15 -16.98 -28.82 34.98
C PRO A 15 -16.31 -27.53 34.48
N ASN A 16 -15.76 -26.69 35.35
CA ASN A 16 -15.44 -25.30 35.09
C ASN A 16 -14.24 -25.11 34.14
N ALA A 17 -13.13 -25.84 34.34
CA ALA A 17 -11.94 -25.67 33.51
C ALA A 17 -12.21 -26.08 32.06
N ILE A 18 -12.99 -27.14 31.84
CA ILE A 18 -13.38 -27.60 30.51
C ILE A 18 -14.30 -26.58 29.83
N ALA A 19 -15.34 -26.11 30.53
CA ALA A 19 -16.26 -25.10 30.02
C ALA A 19 -15.51 -23.80 29.63
N MET A 20 -14.61 -23.30 30.49
CA MET A 20 -13.78 -22.12 30.19
C MET A 20 -12.83 -22.35 29.03
N ALA A 21 -12.31 -23.57 28.83
CA ALA A 21 -11.45 -23.87 27.68
C ALA A 21 -12.23 -23.80 26.36
N PHE A 22 -13.45 -24.31 26.31
CA PHE A 22 -14.33 -24.17 25.15
C PHE A 22 -14.72 -22.73 24.89
N GLU A 23 -15.10 -22.00 25.92
CA GLU A 23 -15.49 -20.60 25.83
C GLU A 23 -14.34 -19.74 25.28
N MET A 24 -13.16 -19.84 25.84
CA MET A 24 -11.97 -19.11 25.35
C MET A 24 -11.56 -19.54 23.94
N GLY A 25 -11.72 -20.83 23.61
CA GLY A 25 -11.48 -21.34 22.26
C GLY A 25 -12.43 -20.72 21.24
N THR A 26 -13.73 -20.66 21.54
CA THR A 26 -14.73 -20.04 20.66
C THR A 26 -14.49 -18.55 20.50
N TYR A 27 -14.20 -17.82 21.57
CA TYR A 27 -13.84 -16.39 21.48
C TYR A 27 -12.61 -16.16 20.60
N GLY A 28 -11.58 -16.99 20.73
CA GLY A 28 -10.38 -16.91 19.89
C GLY A 28 -10.68 -17.16 18.41
N LEU A 29 -11.50 -18.16 18.11
CA LEU A 29 -11.92 -18.46 16.72
C LEU A 29 -12.78 -17.35 16.12
N VAL A 30 -13.77 -16.86 16.85
CA VAL A 30 -14.65 -15.78 16.38
C VAL A 30 -13.86 -14.48 16.22
N ALA A 31 -13.02 -14.11 17.16
CA ALA A 31 -12.18 -12.92 17.05
C ALA A 31 -11.20 -13.03 15.89
N GLY A 32 -10.57 -14.19 15.70
CA GLY A 32 -9.68 -14.45 14.56
C GLY A 32 -10.40 -14.38 13.22
N TRP A 33 -11.59 -14.95 13.13
CA TRP A 33 -12.42 -14.89 11.93
C TRP A 33 -12.86 -13.45 11.61
N LEU A 34 -13.36 -12.71 12.60
CA LEU A 34 -13.76 -11.31 12.45
C LEU A 34 -12.57 -10.45 12.01
N TYR A 35 -11.40 -10.64 12.62
CA TYR A 35 -10.19 -9.92 12.24
C TYR A 35 -9.76 -10.22 10.80
N SER A 36 -9.76 -11.48 10.41
CA SER A 36 -9.42 -11.92 9.06
C SER A 36 -10.42 -11.39 8.03
N HIS A 37 -11.71 -11.44 8.36
CA HIS A 37 -12.78 -10.94 7.50
C HIS A 37 -12.71 -9.41 7.33
N ALA A 38 -12.53 -8.67 8.42
CA ALA A 38 -12.37 -7.22 8.37
C ALA A 38 -11.12 -6.81 7.61
N LYS A 39 -10.01 -7.54 7.76
CA LYS A 39 -8.78 -7.32 6.97
C LYS A 39 -9.01 -7.58 5.48
N TRP A 40 -9.72 -8.66 5.14
CA TRP A 40 -10.05 -9.00 3.75
C TRP A 40 -10.98 -7.95 3.11
N GLN A 41 -12.01 -7.48 3.82
CA GLN A 41 -12.92 -6.43 3.36
C GLN A 41 -12.17 -5.13 3.09
N ARG A 42 -11.33 -4.66 4.03
CA ARG A 42 -10.50 -3.46 3.83
C ARG A 42 -9.55 -3.59 2.65
N THR A 43 -9.02 -4.78 2.40
CA THR A 43 -8.14 -5.03 1.25
C THR A 43 -8.94 -4.94 -0.05
N LYS A 44 -10.14 -5.54 -0.09
CA LYS A 44 -11.02 -5.49 -1.24
C LYS A 44 -11.45 -4.05 -1.59
N GLU A 45 -11.92 -3.30 -0.59
CA GLU A 45 -12.31 -1.90 -0.74
C GLU A 45 -11.14 -1.04 -1.26
N ARG A 46 -9.93 -1.26 -0.78
CA ARG A 46 -8.73 -0.56 -1.27
C ARG A 46 -8.43 -0.81 -2.75
N TYR A 47 -8.72 -1.99 -3.27
CA TYR A 47 -8.52 -2.29 -4.69
C TYR A 47 -9.70 -1.80 -5.56
N GLU A 48 -10.85 -1.53 -4.98
CA GLU A 48 -12.01 -0.96 -5.68
C GLU A 48 -11.92 0.58 -5.76
N GLU A 49 -11.20 1.23 -4.85
CA GLU A 49 -10.89 2.67 -4.94
C GLU A 49 -9.72 2.92 -5.89
N PRO A 50 -9.87 3.87 -6.84
CA PRO A 50 -8.75 4.27 -7.70
C PRO A 50 -7.57 4.78 -6.88
N GLY A 51 -6.41 4.12 -7.03
CA GLY A 51 -5.21 4.44 -6.26
C GLY A 51 -5.23 3.99 -4.79
N GLY A 52 -6.25 3.25 -4.35
CA GLY A 52 -6.41 2.80 -2.96
C GLY A 52 -5.34 1.81 -2.46
N ASN A 53 -4.46 1.35 -3.33
CA ASN A 53 -3.29 0.55 -2.98
C ASN A 53 -2.15 1.36 -2.32
N VAL A 54 -2.25 2.69 -2.29
CA VAL A 54 -1.26 3.59 -1.67
C VAL A 54 -1.78 4.13 -0.35
N ASP A 55 -0.94 4.17 0.67
CA ASP A 55 -1.26 4.80 1.95
C ASP A 55 -0.96 6.31 1.91
N TYR A 56 -1.85 7.07 1.27
CA TYR A 56 -1.70 8.51 1.09
C TYR A 56 -1.59 9.28 2.40
N LYS A 57 -2.35 8.86 3.44
CA LYS A 57 -2.32 9.55 4.74
C LYS A 57 -0.95 9.47 5.38
N ARG A 58 -0.38 8.28 5.34
CA ARG A 58 0.94 8.04 5.88
C ARG A 58 2.01 8.78 5.08
N PHE A 59 1.95 8.72 3.75
CA PHE A 59 2.90 9.42 2.88
C PHE A 59 2.82 10.94 3.07
N GLU A 60 1.63 11.48 3.15
CA GLU A 60 1.41 12.89 3.43
C GLU A 60 2.07 13.31 4.75
N GLN A 61 1.80 12.58 5.83
CA GLN A 61 2.27 12.93 7.17
C GLN A 61 3.76 12.67 7.38
N GLU A 62 4.28 11.55 6.92
CA GLU A 62 5.67 11.16 7.14
C GLU A 62 6.64 11.82 6.16
N VAL A 63 6.18 12.21 4.96
CA VAL A 63 7.06 12.71 3.89
C VAL A 63 6.74 14.14 3.49
N LEU A 64 5.52 14.40 3.00
CA LEU A 64 5.21 15.69 2.36
C LEU A 64 5.10 16.85 3.36
N VAL A 65 4.49 16.61 4.51
CA VAL A 65 4.38 17.64 5.56
C VAL A 65 5.75 18.11 6.08
N PRO A 66 6.69 17.23 6.44
CA PRO A 66 8.05 17.63 6.81
C PRO A 66 8.79 18.33 5.66
N LEU A 67 8.73 17.81 4.42
CA LEU A 67 9.39 18.44 3.27
C LEU A 67 8.91 19.87 3.03
N LYS A 68 7.60 20.12 3.16
CA LYS A 68 7.04 21.47 3.00
C LYS A 68 7.53 22.45 4.07
N LYS A 69 7.92 21.94 5.23
CA LYS A 69 8.51 22.74 6.32
C LYS A 69 10.03 22.84 6.24
N CYS A 70 10.67 22.27 5.21
CA CYS A 70 12.12 22.11 5.11
C CYS A 70 12.73 21.32 6.29
N GLU A 71 11.99 20.36 6.84
CA GLU A 71 12.43 19.48 7.92
C GLU A 71 12.95 18.15 7.34
N THR A 72 13.84 17.50 8.05
CA THR A 72 14.32 16.15 7.69
C THR A 72 13.18 15.15 7.78
N VAL A 73 13.02 14.34 6.74
CA VAL A 73 12.01 13.29 6.65
C VAL A 73 12.53 12.01 7.26
N PHE A 74 11.75 11.40 8.11
CA PHE A 74 11.99 10.07 8.66
C PHE A 74 10.81 9.17 8.28
N TYR A 75 11.02 8.19 7.40
CA TYR A 75 9.96 7.26 7.03
C TYR A 75 10.46 5.83 6.94
N ARG A 76 9.55 4.87 7.09
CA ARG A 76 9.86 3.45 6.93
C ARG A 76 9.28 2.93 5.62
N PRO A 77 10.14 2.58 4.63
CA PRO A 77 9.67 1.97 3.40
C PRO A 77 8.93 0.66 3.68
N TYR A 78 7.83 0.44 3.00
CA TYR A 78 7.12 -0.84 3.05
C TYR A 78 7.66 -1.77 1.98
N TYR A 79 7.98 -3.00 2.37
CA TYR A 79 8.50 -4.04 1.49
C TYR A 79 7.46 -5.13 1.26
N PRO A 80 6.67 -5.07 0.16
CA PRO A 80 5.55 -5.97 -0.10
C PRO A 80 5.89 -7.46 -0.06
N PRO A 81 7.04 -7.94 -0.58
CA PRO A 81 7.37 -9.36 -0.57
C PRO A 81 7.44 -9.98 0.82
N LYS A 82 7.82 -9.21 1.83
CA LYS A 82 7.92 -9.66 3.22
C LYS A 82 6.78 -9.17 4.10
N TRP A 83 5.84 -8.39 3.56
CA TRP A 83 4.74 -7.76 4.30
C TRP A 83 5.21 -7.01 5.56
N SER A 84 6.37 -6.36 5.47
CA SER A 84 7.02 -5.69 6.59
C SER A 84 7.55 -4.32 6.20
N PHE A 85 7.79 -3.50 7.21
CA PHE A 85 8.51 -2.25 7.02
C PHE A 85 10.01 -2.50 7.13
N LEU A 86 10.76 -1.80 6.30
CA LEU A 86 12.22 -1.74 6.38
C LEU A 86 12.67 -0.80 7.50
N GLU A 87 13.97 -0.66 7.68
CA GLU A 87 14.55 0.31 8.59
C GLU A 87 14.16 1.75 8.21
N THR A 88 14.17 2.64 9.18
CA THR A 88 13.85 4.04 8.95
C THR A 88 14.86 4.67 8.02
N ALA A 89 14.37 5.23 6.91
CA ALA A 89 15.15 6.05 6.02
C ALA A 89 15.08 7.51 6.46
N GLU A 90 16.23 8.19 6.39
CA GLU A 90 16.36 9.61 6.65
C GLU A 90 16.65 10.34 5.35
N ILE A 91 15.87 11.39 5.03
CA ILE A 91 16.05 12.21 3.84
C ILE A 91 16.10 13.67 4.27
N ALA A 92 17.26 14.31 4.03
CA ALA A 92 17.39 15.75 4.21
C ALA A 92 16.64 16.51 3.10
N PRO A 93 15.96 17.61 3.42
CA PRO A 93 15.29 18.41 2.40
C PRO A 93 16.32 19.05 1.46
N CYS A 94 16.00 19.02 0.17
CA CYS A 94 16.80 19.62 -0.89
C CYS A 94 16.06 20.79 -1.54
N ARG A 95 16.78 21.61 -2.31
CA ARG A 95 16.16 22.70 -3.09
C ARG A 95 15.11 22.17 -4.07
N VAL A 96 15.31 20.99 -4.62
CA VAL A 96 14.36 20.28 -5.49
C VAL A 96 14.16 18.89 -4.92
N ASN A 97 12.92 18.54 -4.63
CA ASN A 97 12.53 17.21 -4.18
C ASN A 97 11.60 16.62 -5.24
N ILE A 98 11.92 15.41 -5.71
CA ILE A 98 11.13 14.73 -6.73
C ILE A 98 10.38 13.58 -6.08
N VAL A 99 9.06 13.58 -6.24
CA VAL A 99 8.18 12.47 -5.87
C VAL A 99 7.72 11.79 -7.14
N GLU A 100 8.04 10.52 -7.28
CA GLU A 100 7.69 9.75 -8.46
C GLU A 100 6.83 8.55 -8.11
N GLY A 101 5.97 8.13 -9.04
CA GLY A 101 5.14 6.94 -8.95
C GLY A 101 3.78 7.13 -9.60
N THR A 102 3.16 6.04 -10.02
CA THR A 102 1.88 6.03 -10.73
C THR A 102 0.79 6.84 -10.02
N SER A 103 0.72 6.75 -8.70
CA SER A 103 -0.29 7.43 -7.89
C SER A 103 0.22 8.67 -7.15
N SER A 104 1.40 9.19 -7.52
CA SER A 104 1.99 10.35 -6.84
C SER A 104 1.15 11.64 -6.99
N CYS A 105 0.48 11.82 -8.14
CA CYS A 105 -0.39 12.96 -8.39
C CYS A 105 -1.85 12.75 -7.93
N HIS A 106 -2.05 12.04 -6.82
CA HIS A 106 -3.37 11.90 -6.23
C HIS A 106 -3.89 13.25 -5.73
N GLU A 107 -5.20 13.52 -5.90
CA GLU A 107 -5.82 14.82 -5.56
C GLU A 107 -5.53 15.28 -4.14
N ARG A 108 -5.48 14.35 -3.19
CA ARG A 108 -5.16 14.63 -1.79
C ARG A 108 -3.77 15.22 -1.58
N LEU A 109 -2.83 14.93 -2.48
CA LEU A 109 -1.42 15.31 -2.36
C LEU A 109 -1.07 16.57 -3.16
N GLU A 110 -1.97 17.07 -3.99
CA GLU A 110 -1.72 18.17 -4.93
C GLU A 110 -1.22 19.45 -4.28
N ALA A 111 -1.74 19.78 -3.09
CA ALA A 111 -1.36 20.99 -2.37
C ALA A 111 0.10 21.05 -1.92
N TYR A 112 0.81 19.93 -2.05
CA TYR A 112 2.22 19.81 -1.67
C TYR A 112 3.18 19.99 -2.84
N TYR A 113 2.70 19.94 -4.09
CA TYR A 113 3.54 19.99 -5.28
C TYR A 113 3.51 21.36 -5.94
N ASP A 114 4.69 21.89 -6.28
CA ASP A 114 4.85 23.12 -7.04
C ASP A 114 4.72 22.87 -8.55
N LEU A 115 5.05 21.66 -8.99
CA LEU A 115 4.97 21.23 -10.39
C LEU A 115 4.55 19.77 -10.46
N LYS A 116 3.56 19.48 -11.31
CA LYS A 116 3.05 18.12 -11.58
C LYS A 116 3.31 17.76 -13.04
N VAL A 117 3.98 16.65 -13.23
CA VAL A 117 4.36 16.15 -14.56
C VAL A 117 3.72 14.79 -14.80
N PHE A 118 3.02 14.64 -15.90
CA PHE A 118 2.49 13.36 -16.36
C PHE A 118 3.36 12.81 -17.49
N LEU A 119 3.86 11.59 -17.28
CA LEU A 119 4.64 10.87 -18.27
C LEU A 119 3.78 9.77 -18.89
N THR A 120 3.76 9.69 -20.19
CA THR A 120 3.09 8.61 -20.94
C THR A 120 4.06 7.98 -21.93
N ILE A 121 3.77 6.74 -22.30
CA ILE A 121 4.57 5.94 -23.22
C ILE A 121 3.62 5.12 -24.08
N ASP A 122 4.08 4.72 -25.27
CA ASP A 122 3.32 3.78 -26.11
C ASP A 122 3.05 2.47 -25.35
N PRO A 123 1.81 1.92 -25.41
CA PRO A 123 1.46 0.71 -24.69
C PRO A 123 2.31 -0.51 -25.05
N ILE A 124 2.74 -0.65 -26.30
CA ILE A 124 3.58 -1.76 -26.74
C ILE A 124 4.98 -1.62 -26.11
N GLU A 125 5.52 -0.42 -26.16
CA GLU A 125 6.82 -0.10 -25.56
C GLU A 125 6.78 -0.28 -24.03
N GLN A 126 5.68 0.12 -23.37
CA GLN A 126 5.47 -0.11 -21.93
C GLN A 126 5.63 -1.59 -21.57
N ILE A 127 4.98 -2.47 -22.30
CA ILE A 127 5.06 -3.91 -22.08
C ILE A 127 6.46 -4.45 -22.30
N GLN A 128 7.13 -4.03 -23.38
CA GLN A 128 8.51 -4.43 -23.68
C GLN A 128 9.47 -4.02 -22.56
N ARG A 129 9.34 -2.80 -22.03
CA ARG A 129 10.16 -2.32 -20.91
C ARG A 129 9.87 -3.10 -19.62
N ILE A 130 8.61 -3.43 -19.35
CA ILE A 130 8.22 -4.26 -18.19
C ILE A 130 8.82 -5.67 -18.34
N GLU A 131 8.71 -6.28 -19.52
CA GLU A 131 9.26 -7.61 -19.78
C GLU A 131 10.78 -7.64 -19.62
N LYS A 132 11.48 -6.66 -20.19
CA LYS A 132 12.93 -6.52 -20.05
C LYS A 132 13.37 -6.36 -18.60
N ARG A 133 12.61 -5.65 -17.79
CA ARG A 133 12.92 -5.37 -16.37
C ARG A 133 12.55 -6.50 -15.42
N ASN A 134 11.41 -7.14 -15.63
CA ASN A 134 10.77 -8.03 -14.67
C ASN A 134 10.59 -9.47 -15.15
N GLY A 135 10.81 -9.73 -16.45
CA GLY A 135 10.57 -11.02 -17.10
C GLY A 135 9.14 -11.17 -17.62
N SER A 136 8.95 -12.17 -18.51
CA SER A 136 7.69 -12.38 -19.24
C SER A 136 6.51 -12.76 -18.33
N GLU A 137 6.73 -13.57 -17.29
CA GLU A 137 5.66 -13.93 -16.35
C GLU A 137 5.10 -12.70 -15.64
N LYS A 138 5.98 -11.80 -15.19
CA LYS A 138 5.55 -10.55 -14.56
C LYS A 138 4.89 -9.60 -15.55
N ALA A 139 5.35 -9.53 -16.79
CA ALA A 139 4.71 -8.72 -17.83
C ALA A 139 3.25 -9.11 -18.03
N VAL A 140 2.93 -10.41 -18.03
CA VAL A 140 1.53 -10.90 -18.10
C VAL A 140 0.72 -10.46 -16.88
N GLU A 141 1.29 -10.49 -15.66
CA GLU A 141 0.62 -10.01 -14.46
C GLU A 141 0.34 -8.50 -14.56
N PHE A 142 1.30 -7.71 -15.06
CA PHE A 142 1.13 -6.28 -15.27
C PHE A 142 0.00 -5.97 -16.25
N GLN A 143 -0.03 -6.64 -17.40
CA GLN A 143 -1.09 -6.48 -18.39
C GLN A 143 -2.49 -6.79 -17.85
N LYS A 144 -2.61 -7.87 -17.05
CA LYS A 144 -3.93 -8.34 -16.59
C LYS A 144 -4.44 -7.60 -15.36
N LYS A 145 -3.56 -7.05 -14.53
CA LYS A 145 -3.92 -6.51 -13.22
C LYS A 145 -3.50 -5.05 -13.05
N TRP A 146 -2.21 -4.77 -13.17
CA TRP A 146 -1.68 -3.47 -12.75
C TRP A 146 -1.98 -2.35 -13.75
N ILE A 147 -1.78 -2.58 -15.05
CA ILE A 147 -2.06 -1.58 -16.08
C ILE A 147 -3.55 -1.20 -16.10
N PRO A 148 -4.52 -2.13 -16.07
CA PRO A 148 -5.94 -1.76 -15.98
C PRO A 148 -6.29 -0.94 -14.73
N LEU A 149 -5.66 -1.22 -13.58
CA LEU A 149 -5.86 -0.44 -12.36
C LEU A 149 -5.26 0.98 -12.46
N GLU A 150 -4.11 1.12 -13.12
CA GLU A 150 -3.49 2.42 -13.38
C GLU A 150 -4.35 3.26 -14.33
N GLU A 151 -4.81 2.68 -15.42
CA GLU A 151 -5.72 3.36 -16.39
C GLU A 151 -7.02 3.81 -15.71
N LEU A 152 -7.63 2.96 -14.92
CA LEU A 152 -8.81 3.29 -14.13
C LEU A 152 -8.55 4.47 -13.17
N TYR A 153 -7.38 4.48 -12.53
CA TYR A 153 -6.96 5.57 -11.67
C TYR A 153 -6.79 6.87 -12.46
N PHE A 154 -6.08 6.84 -13.58
CA PHE A 154 -5.85 8.02 -14.42
C PHE A 154 -7.15 8.62 -14.96
N GLU A 155 -8.09 7.77 -15.35
CA GLU A 155 -9.39 8.19 -15.85
C GLU A 155 -10.25 8.81 -14.74
N LYS A 156 -10.47 8.09 -13.64
CA LYS A 156 -11.34 8.53 -12.54
C LYS A 156 -10.79 9.74 -11.81
N CYS A 157 -9.50 9.79 -11.57
CA CYS A 157 -8.84 10.92 -10.92
C CYS A 157 -8.48 12.04 -11.89
N ARG A 158 -8.75 11.89 -13.20
CA ARG A 158 -8.40 12.87 -14.23
C ARG A 158 -6.95 13.34 -14.15
N THR A 159 -6.05 12.43 -13.80
CA THR A 159 -4.66 12.74 -13.43
C THR A 159 -3.96 13.55 -14.52
N ARG A 160 -4.09 13.13 -15.80
CA ARG A 160 -3.45 13.80 -16.92
C ARG A 160 -3.88 15.27 -17.06
N SER A 161 -5.18 15.57 -16.92
CA SER A 161 -5.70 16.94 -17.07
C SER A 161 -5.41 17.86 -15.88
N ARG A 162 -4.97 17.28 -14.75
CA ARG A 162 -4.60 17.99 -13.54
C ARG A 162 -3.10 18.23 -13.41
N CYS A 163 -2.30 17.63 -14.29
CA CYS A 163 -0.87 17.88 -14.36
C CYS A 163 -0.56 19.13 -15.19
N ASP A 164 0.48 19.83 -14.80
CA ASP A 164 0.90 21.09 -15.43
C ASP A 164 1.61 20.83 -16.77
N ILE A 165 2.31 19.70 -16.87
CA ILE A 165 3.06 19.27 -18.06
C ILE A 165 2.77 17.80 -18.34
N CYS A 166 2.62 17.48 -19.64
CA CYS A 166 2.49 16.10 -20.12
C CYS A 166 3.58 15.80 -21.14
N PHE A 167 4.38 14.78 -20.90
CA PHE A 167 5.38 14.28 -21.84
C PHE A 167 5.01 12.90 -22.35
N THR A 168 5.16 12.71 -23.67
CA THR A 168 5.14 11.37 -24.26
C THR A 168 6.57 10.91 -24.44
N MET A 169 6.93 9.82 -23.81
CA MET A 169 8.25 9.20 -23.97
C MET A 169 8.30 8.54 -25.34
N CYS A 170 9.26 8.94 -26.15
CA CYS A 170 9.61 8.27 -27.41
C CYS A 170 11.01 7.69 -27.24
N ASP A 171 11.25 6.46 -27.69
CA ASP A 171 12.63 6.01 -27.81
C ASP A 171 13.33 6.88 -28.86
N GLU A 172 14.43 7.51 -28.48
CA GLU A 172 15.38 7.99 -29.46
C GLU A 172 15.96 6.75 -30.16
N MET A 173 15.72 6.65 -31.47
CA MET A 173 16.28 5.60 -32.33
C MET A 173 17.82 5.67 -32.36
#